data_63c6b98e3a2fc36ffeb8769d8ae586af
#
_entry.id   63c6b98e3a2fc36ffeb8769d8ae586af
#
_cell.length_a   1.000
_cell.length_b   1.000
_cell.length_c   1.000
_cell.angle_alpha   90.00
_cell.angle_beta   90.00
_cell.angle_gamma   90.00
#
_symmetry.space_group_name_H-M   'P 1'
#
loop_
_entity.id
_entity.type
_entity.pdbx_description
1 polymer ?
#
loop_
_entity_poly.entity_id
_entity_poly.type
_entity_poly.pdbx_seq_one_letter_code
_entity_poly.pdbx_strand_id
1 'polypeptide(L)'
;FEEGARLKAIHGEDQVHDFSLGNPILEPPQQVHRQLQEILSNPTPGMHRYMPNAGFERTRAYVAEELNKETGLNFQAQDTVMCVGAGGGLNVVMKALLDPGDEVLTPSPFFVEYGAYASNHGGVLKTVKTTDAFQLDLEAFDSALNPKTKMVIINTPNNPTGVIYPQQSLDELGVLIREKEKEFGHPIILVADDIYRRLIFDGLTSGDVLLSHSHSIRVHS
;
A
#
# COMPACT_ATOMS: atom_id res chain seq x y z
N PHE A 1 5.66 9.35 -19.94
CA PHE A 1 6.55 10.52 -19.84
C PHE A 1 7.09 10.94 -21.21
N GLU A 2 7.76 10.03 -21.92
CA GLU A 2 8.42 10.36 -23.21
C GLU A 2 7.45 10.90 -24.24
N GLU A 3 6.26 10.31 -24.37
CA GLU A 3 5.24 10.76 -25.31
C GLU A 3 4.67 12.12 -24.94
N GLY A 4 4.43 12.39 -23.67
CA GLY A 4 4.02 13.72 -23.18
C GLY A 4 5.05 14.79 -23.52
N ALA A 5 6.32 14.52 -23.25
CA ALA A 5 7.42 15.42 -23.60
C ALA A 5 7.53 15.65 -25.12
N ARG A 6 7.38 14.58 -25.91
CA ARG A 6 7.37 14.66 -27.38
C ARG A 6 6.23 15.54 -27.90
N LEU A 7 5.02 15.34 -27.40
CA LEU A 7 3.84 16.14 -27.79
C LEU A 7 3.99 17.60 -27.40
N LYS A 8 4.49 17.89 -26.20
CA LYS A 8 4.79 19.26 -25.75
C LYS A 8 5.81 19.97 -26.66
N ALA A 9 6.85 19.25 -27.09
CA ALA A 9 7.84 19.79 -28.02
C ALA A 9 7.24 20.12 -29.40
N ILE A 10 6.21 19.41 -29.86
CA ILE A 10 5.56 19.61 -31.17
C ILE A 10 4.48 20.68 -31.10
N HIS A 11 3.66 20.66 -30.05
CA HIS A 11 2.44 21.48 -30.00
C HIS A 11 2.55 22.69 -29.05
N GLY A 12 3.60 22.75 -28.26
CA GLY A 12 3.77 23.76 -27.18
C GLY A 12 3.27 23.22 -25.83
N GLU A 13 3.91 23.66 -24.77
CA GLU A 13 3.67 23.18 -23.41
C GLU A 13 2.22 23.41 -22.94
N ASP A 14 1.66 24.56 -23.27
CA ASP A 14 0.30 24.96 -22.90
C ASP A 14 -0.81 24.25 -23.70
N GLN A 15 -0.47 23.53 -24.75
CA GLN A 15 -1.41 22.82 -25.62
C GLN A 15 -1.48 21.31 -25.27
N VAL A 16 -0.67 20.84 -24.34
CA VAL A 16 -0.62 19.43 -23.97
C VAL A 16 -0.93 19.24 -22.48
N HIS A 17 -2.10 18.68 -22.21
CA HIS A 17 -2.51 18.32 -20.86
C HIS A 17 -2.13 16.87 -20.59
N ASP A 18 -1.08 16.65 -19.81
CA ASP A 18 -0.54 15.33 -19.49
C ASP A 18 -1.19 14.83 -18.19
N PHE A 19 -2.04 13.82 -18.31
CA PHE A 19 -2.69 13.12 -17.20
C PHE A 19 -2.08 11.74 -16.89
N SER A 20 -0.89 11.45 -17.42
CA SER A 20 -0.25 10.14 -17.24
C SER A 20 0.33 9.93 -15.85
N LEU A 21 0.68 11.01 -15.15
CA LEU A 21 1.22 10.94 -13.78
C LEU A 21 0.69 12.09 -12.91
N GLY A 22 0.18 11.75 -11.75
CA GLY A 22 -0.19 12.69 -10.69
C GLY A 22 1.02 13.05 -9.82
N ASN A 23 1.77 14.09 -10.19
CA ASN A 23 2.82 14.59 -9.32
C ASN A 23 2.25 15.55 -8.27
N PRO A 24 2.70 15.45 -7.00
CA PRO A 24 2.43 16.49 -6.02
C PRO A 24 3.01 17.84 -6.49
N ILE A 25 2.18 18.88 -6.43
CA ILE A 25 2.60 20.25 -6.79
C ILE A 25 2.97 21.08 -5.57
N LEU A 26 2.69 20.58 -4.35
CA LEU A 26 3.04 21.26 -3.10
C LEU A 26 4.44 20.85 -2.67
N GLU A 27 5.27 21.86 -2.37
CA GLU A 27 6.58 21.63 -1.80
C GLU A 27 6.47 21.13 -0.34
N PRO A 28 7.45 20.36 0.15
CA PRO A 28 7.50 19.97 1.54
C PRO A 28 7.50 21.16 2.49
N PRO A 29 6.90 21.05 3.69
CA PRO A 29 6.96 22.11 4.68
C PRO A 29 8.41 22.52 4.99
N GLN A 30 8.64 23.80 5.24
CA GLN A 30 9.98 24.34 5.54
C GLN A 30 10.65 23.66 6.76
N GLN A 31 9.86 23.08 7.68
CA GLN A 31 10.38 22.29 8.79
C GLN A 31 11.24 21.10 8.32
N VAL A 32 10.85 20.44 7.23
CA VAL A 32 11.61 19.33 6.64
C VAL A 32 13.00 19.82 6.21
N HIS A 33 13.06 20.92 5.47
CA HIS A 33 14.34 21.50 5.03
C HIS A 33 15.23 21.89 6.22
N ARG A 34 14.64 22.53 7.24
CA ARG A 34 15.38 22.92 8.46
C ARG A 34 15.95 21.71 9.19
N GLN A 35 15.15 20.66 9.37
CA GLN A 35 15.61 19.44 10.05
C GLN A 35 16.72 18.73 9.26
N LEU A 36 16.62 18.66 7.94
CA LEU A 36 17.69 18.10 7.11
C LEU A 36 18.98 18.92 7.23
N GLN A 37 18.89 20.23 7.20
CA GLN A 37 20.06 21.11 7.39
C GLN A 37 20.69 20.94 8.79
N GLU A 38 19.88 20.84 9.82
CA GLU A 38 20.33 20.60 11.20
C GLU A 38 21.08 19.26 11.31
N ILE A 39 20.53 18.17 10.76
CA ILE A 39 21.17 16.86 10.75
C ILE A 39 22.52 16.90 10.03
N LEU A 40 22.57 17.55 8.86
CA LEU A 40 23.80 17.68 8.08
C LEU A 40 24.87 18.55 8.76
N SER A 41 24.43 19.60 9.47
CA SER A 41 25.33 20.52 10.18
C SER A 41 25.87 19.92 11.49
N ASN A 42 25.15 18.94 12.07
CA ASN A 42 25.50 18.30 13.33
C ASN A 42 25.57 16.76 13.15
N PRO A 43 26.52 16.24 12.36
CA PRO A 43 26.60 14.83 12.07
C PRO A 43 26.89 14.01 13.34
N THR A 44 26.06 12.99 13.57
CA THR A 44 26.29 12.04 14.67
C THR A 44 27.34 11.01 14.26
N PRO A 45 28.29 10.62 15.15
CA PRO A 45 29.25 9.58 14.84
C PRO A 45 28.57 8.29 14.38
N GLY A 46 28.93 7.81 13.20
CA GLY A 46 28.37 6.59 12.65
C GLY A 46 27.09 6.76 11.79
N MET A 47 26.61 7.98 11.54
CA MET A 47 25.40 8.20 10.76
C MET A 47 25.48 7.66 9.30
N HIS A 48 26.70 7.49 8.77
CA HIS A 48 26.93 6.93 7.43
C HIS A 48 27.32 5.45 7.45
N ARG A 49 27.17 4.74 8.59
CA ARG A 49 27.41 3.31 8.70
C ARG A 49 26.19 2.50 8.28
N TYR A 50 26.39 1.21 8.00
CA TYR A 50 25.31 0.28 7.82
C TYR A 50 24.40 0.26 9.05
N MET A 51 23.09 0.22 8.82
CA MET A 51 22.08 0.00 9.84
C MET A 51 21.58 -1.46 9.81
N PRO A 52 20.84 -1.94 10.80
CA PRO A 52 20.14 -3.22 10.75
C PRO A 52 19.24 -3.31 9.50
N ASN A 53 19.09 -4.50 8.92
CA ASN A 53 18.31 -4.70 7.69
C ASN A 53 16.86 -4.20 7.77
N ALA A 54 16.24 -4.31 8.95
CA ALA A 54 14.90 -3.80 9.18
C ALA A 54 14.83 -2.28 9.42
N GLY A 55 15.96 -1.57 9.46
CA GLY A 55 16.05 -0.15 9.80
C GLY A 55 16.41 0.09 11.27
N PHE A 56 16.67 1.35 11.62
CA PHE A 56 16.99 1.74 13.00
C PHE A 56 15.83 1.42 13.95
N GLU A 57 16.13 0.77 15.07
CA GLU A 57 15.14 0.36 16.07
C GLU A 57 14.33 1.55 16.59
N ARG A 58 14.97 2.68 16.87
CA ARG A 58 14.28 3.90 17.32
C ARG A 58 13.24 4.37 16.31
N THR A 59 13.54 4.33 15.01
CA THR A 59 12.61 4.74 13.97
C THR A 59 11.43 3.77 13.89
N ARG A 60 11.72 2.47 13.94
CA ARG A 60 10.69 1.42 13.91
C ARG A 60 9.77 1.49 15.15
N ALA A 61 10.34 1.74 16.34
CA ALA A 61 9.58 1.92 17.57
C ALA A 61 8.65 3.13 17.48
N TYR A 62 9.14 4.25 16.95
CA TYR A 62 8.30 5.43 16.71
C TYR A 62 7.13 5.15 15.75
N VAL A 63 7.40 4.46 14.64
CA VAL A 63 6.34 4.07 13.68
C VAL A 63 5.31 3.16 14.34
N ALA A 64 5.76 2.18 15.13
CA ALA A 64 4.88 1.29 15.88
C ALA A 64 4.02 2.05 16.90
N GLU A 65 4.60 3.02 17.61
CA GLU A 65 3.86 3.88 18.56
C GLU A 65 2.78 4.71 17.86
N GLU A 66 3.10 5.35 16.73
CA GLU A 66 2.11 6.11 15.96
C GLU A 66 0.99 5.20 15.43
N LEU A 67 1.35 4.02 14.94
CA LEU A 67 0.37 3.04 14.47
C LEU A 67 -0.55 2.57 15.61
N ASN A 68 -0.01 2.36 16.81
CA ASN A 68 -0.81 2.00 17.99
C ASN A 68 -1.79 3.10 18.39
N LYS A 69 -1.37 4.38 18.30
CA LYS A 69 -2.27 5.53 18.55
C LYS A 69 -3.42 5.58 17.54
N GLU A 70 -3.14 5.26 16.27
CA GLU A 70 -4.15 5.27 15.21
C GLU A 70 -5.14 4.11 15.31
N THR A 71 -4.66 2.90 15.64
CA THR A 71 -5.44 1.66 15.53
C THR A 71 -5.95 1.12 16.88
N GLY A 72 -5.33 1.51 17.98
CA GLY A 72 -5.56 0.91 19.29
C GLY A 72 -4.96 -0.51 19.44
N LEU A 73 -4.19 -0.97 18.45
CA LEU A 73 -3.46 -2.25 18.49
C LEU A 73 -2.15 -2.10 19.29
N ASN A 74 -1.35 -3.18 19.39
CA ASN A 74 -0.11 -3.19 20.18
C ASN A 74 1.07 -3.69 19.35
N PHE A 75 1.50 -2.89 18.38
CA PHE A 75 2.70 -3.14 17.59
C PHE A 75 3.96 -2.75 18.36
N GLN A 76 5.05 -3.46 18.08
CA GLN A 76 6.38 -3.21 18.61
C GLN A 76 7.35 -2.90 17.46
N ALA A 77 8.55 -2.43 17.77
CA ALA A 77 9.57 -2.15 16.76
C ALA A 77 9.86 -3.36 15.84
N GLN A 78 9.77 -4.58 16.36
CA GLN A 78 9.99 -5.82 15.60
C GLN A 78 8.90 -6.08 14.55
N ASP A 79 7.72 -5.50 14.69
CA ASP A 79 6.61 -5.64 13.74
C ASP A 79 6.71 -4.63 12.59
N THR A 80 7.75 -3.80 12.59
CA THR A 80 7.97 -2.75 11.59
C THR A 80 9.27 -2.98 10.83
N VAL A 81 9.21 -2.88 9.50
CA VAL A 81 10.37 -2.93 8.61
C VAL A 81 10.41 -1.67 7.76
N MET A 82 11.55 -0.98 7.77
CA MET A 82 11.76 0.23 6.95
C MET A 82 12.15 -0.17 5.52
N CYS A 83 11.44 0.38 4.55
CA CYS A 83 11.63 0.12 3.12
C CYS A 83 11.80 1.44 2.35
N VAL A 84 12.08 1.33 1.05
CA VAL A 84 12.17 2.49 0.13
C VAL A 84 10.79 2.72 -0.50
N GLY A 85 9.95 3.49 0.19
CA GLY A 85 8.58 3.78 -0.22
C GLY A 85 7.66 2.54 -0.21
N ALA A 86 6.37 2.76 -0.52
CA ALA A 86 5.36 1.71 -0.54
C ALA A 86 5.63 0.65 -1.62
N GLY A 87 6.09 1.06 -2.81
CA GLY A 87 6.48 0.13 -3.87
C GLY A 87 7.60 -0.81 -3.45
N GLY A 88 8.62 -0.30 -2.74
CA GLY A 88 9.67 -1.13 -2.12
C GLY A 88 9.11 -2.08 -1.06
N GLY A 89 8.19 -1.59 -0.22
CA GLY A 89 7.50 -2.39 0.80
C GLY A 89 6.70 -3.54 0.19
N LEU A 90 5.89 -3.26 -0.83
CA LEU A 90 5.11 -4.29 -1.55
C LEU A 90 6.01 -5.36 -2.17
N ASN A 91 7.13 -4.96 -2.80
CA ASN A 91 8.10 -5.93 -3.34
C ASN A 91 8.73 -6.80 -2.24
N VAL A 92 9.04 -6.24 -1.07
CA VAL A 92 9.56 -7.02 0.08
C VAL A 92 8.50 -8.02 0.56
N VAL A 93 7.25 -7.58 0.74
CA VAL A 93 6.13 -8.43 1.17
C VAL A 93 5.90 -9.58 0.18
N MET A 94 5.81 -9.26 -1.12
CA MET A 94 5.61 -10.28 -2.15
C MET A 94 6.78 -11.26 -2.24
N LYS A 95 8.03 -10.75 -2.15
CA LYS A 95 9.21 -11.63 -2.16
C LYS A 95 9.26 -12.58 -0.97
N ALA A 96 8.80 -12.14 0.20
CA ALA A 96 8.81 -12.93 1.42
C ALA A 96 7.71 -13.99 1.47
N LEU A 97 6.58 -13.74 0.80
CA LEU A 97 5.35 -14.52 1.01
C LEU A 97 4.89 -15.32 -0.21
N LEU A 98 5.28 -14.94 -1.44
CA LEU A 98 4.81 -15.61 -2.65
C LEU A 98 5.75 -16.75 -3.06
N ASP A 99 5.15 -17.88 -3.36
CA ASP A 99 5.75 -18.97 -4.13
C ASP A 99 5.35 -18.88 -5.61
N PRO A 100 6.11 -19.49 -6.54
CA PRO A 100 5.76 -19.48 -7.95
C PRO A 100 4.35 -20.03 -8.23
N GLY A 101 3.50 -19.21 -8.83
CA GLY A 101 2.13 -19.55 -9.17
C GLY A 101 1.07 -19.15 -8.12
N ASP A 102 1.48 -18.60 -6.99
CA ASP A 102 0.55 -17.99 -6.02
C ASP A 102 -0.21 -16.82 -6.65
N GLU A 103 -1.46 -16.67 -6.26
CA GLU A 103 -2.31 -15.61 -6.75
C GLU A 103 -2.41 -14.44 -5.76
N VAL A 104 -2.30 -13.23 -6.32
CA VAL A 104 -2.52 -11.97 -5.63
C VAL A 104 -3.79 -11.34 -6.17
N LEU A 105 -4.81 -11.16 -5.33
CA LEU A 105 -6.07 -10.54 -5.72
C LEU A 105 -6.05 -9.04 -5.41
N THR A 106 -6.69 -8.23 -6.27
CA THR A 106 -6.93 -6.81 -6.01
C THR A 106 -8.25 -6.36 -6.67
N PRO A 107 -9.03 -5.46 -6.04
CA PRO A 107 -10.21 -4.89 -6.68
C PRO A 107 -9.80 -4.06 -7.91
N SER A 108 -10.62 -4.07 -8.95
CA SER A 108 -10.39 -3.33 -10.20
C SER A 108 -11.41 -2.19 -10.32
N PRO A 109 -10.99 -0.95 -10.69
CA PRO A 109 -9.65 -0.51 -11.13
C PRO A 109 -8.60 -0.48 -10.01
N PHE A 110 -7.32 -0.67 -10.36
CA PHE A 110 -6.21 -0.81 -9.42
C PHE A 110 -4.94 -0.08 -9.90
N PHE A 111 -3.96 0.08 -9.02
CA PHE A 111 -2.66 0.64 -9.37
C PHE A 111 -1.86 -0.34 -10.23
N VAL A 112 -1.56 0.07 -11.46
CA VAL A 112 -1.06 -0.80 -12.53
C VAL A 112 0.21 -1.58 -12.20
N GLU A 113 1.06 -1.04 -11.31
CA GLU A 113 2.33 -1.67 -10.97
C GLU A 113 2.19 -2.95 -10.14
N TYR A 114 1.05 -3.23 -9.51
CA TYR A 114 0.85 -4.49 -8.77
C TYR A 114 1.08 -5.72 -9.64
N GLY A 115 0.72 -5.64 -10.94
CA GLY A 115 0.98 -6.73 -11.88
C GLY A 115 2.47 -7.01 -12.07
N ALA A 116 3.26 -5.95 -12.21
CA ALA A 116 4.72 -6.07 -12.32
C ALA A 116 5.33 -6.58 -11.01
N TYR A 117 4.89 -6.05 -9.86
CA TYR A 117 5.39 -6.50 -8.56
C TYR A 117 5.11 -7.99 -8.33
N ALA A 118 3.87 -8.45 -8.56
CA ALA A 118 3.53 -9.86 -8.41
C ALA A 118 4.37 -10.76 -9.34
N SER A 119 4.46 -10.41 -10.63
CA SER A 119 5.19 -11.21 -11.61
C SER A 119 6.70 -11.27 -11.35
N ASN A 120 7.30 -10.20 -10.83
CA ASN A 120 8.71 -10.16 -10.43
C ASN A 120 9.07 -11.20 -9.35
N HIS A 121 8.08 -11.62 -8.58
CA HIS A 121 8.23 -12.59 -7.48
C HIS A 121 7.55 -13.93 -7.75
N GLY A 122 7.21 -14.20 -9.03
CA GLY A 122 6.62 -15.47 -9.45
C GLY A 122 5.12 -15.60 -9.20
N GLY A 123 4.48 -14.57 -8.65
CA GLY A 123 3.04 -14.54 -8.42
C GLY A 123 2.24 -14.14 -9.67
N VAL A 124 0.94 -14.34 -9.61
CA VAL A 124 -0.02 -14.01 -10.67
C VAL A 124 -1.05 -13.03 -10.13
N LEU A 125 -1.09 -11.80 -10.67
CA LEU A 125 -2.14 -10.86 -10.30
C LEU A 125 -3.48 -11.28 -10.90
N LYS A 126 -4.52 -11.29 -10.08
CA LYS A 126 -5.91 -11.49 -10.47
C LYS A 126 -6.74 -10.30 -10.01
N THR A 127 -7.62 -9.84 -10.86
CA THR A 127 -8.50 -8.72 -10.55
C THR A 127 -9.88 -9.18 -10.16
N VAL A 128 -10.47 -8.53 -9.16
CA VAL A 128 -11.84 -8.75 -8.72
C VAL A 128 -12.67 -7.53 -9.13
N LYS A 129 -13.82 -7.74 -9.71
CA LYS A 129 -14.73 -6.64 -10.08
C LYS A 129 -15.21 -5.93 -8.81
N THR A 130 -15.35 -4.62 -8.93
CA THR A 130 -16.05 -3.79 -7.95
C THR A 130 -17.49 -3.54 -8.41
N THR A 131 -18.30 -2.99 -7.53
CA THR A 131 -19.64 -2.47 -7.89
C THR A 131 -19.53 -1.28 -8.85
N ASP A 132 -20.64 -0.83 -9.43
CA ASP A 132 -20.67 0.36 -10.29
C ASP A 132 -20.22 1.65 -9.57
N ALA A 133 -20.30 1.67 -8.23
CA ALA A 133 -19.78 2.74 -7.38
C ALA A 133 -18.32 2.51 -6.94
N PHE A 134 -17.62 1.57 -7.55
CA PHE A 134 -16.26 1.14 -7.22
C PHE A 134 -16.07 0.63 -5.78
N GLN A 135 -17.13 0.21 -5.10
CA GLN A 135 -17.05 -0.41 -3.79
C GLN A 135 -16.72 -1.91 -3.90
N LEU A 136 -16.26 -2.51 -2.81
CA LEU A 136 -15.93 -3.94 -2.77
C LEU A 136 -17.20 -4.77 -3.08
N ASP A 137 -17.07 -5.71 -4.02
CA ASP A 137 -18.08 -6.71 -4.35
C ASP A 137 -17.69 -8.04 -3.70
N LEU A 138 -18.30 -8.36 -2.58
CA LEU A 138 -17.95 -9.56 -1.79
C LEU A 138 -18.32 -10.86 -2.50
N GLU A 139 -19.36 -10.87 -3.33
CA GLU A 139 -19.71 -12.05 -4.14
C GLU A 139 -18.65 -12.30 -5.21
N ALA A 140 -18.15 -11.23 -5.82
CA ALA A 140 -17.04 -11.33 -6.77
C ALA A 140 -15.74 -11.79 -6.07
N PHE A 141 -15.47 -11.33 -4.85
CA PHE A 141 -14.32 -11.82 -4.05
C PHE A 141 -14.48 -13.29 -3.68
N ASP A 142 -15.65 -13.72 -3.21
CA ASP A 142 -15.91 -15.13 -2.88
C ASP A 142 -15.66 -16.05 -4.08
N SER A 143 -16.11 -15.62 -5.25
CA SER A 143 -15.93 -16.36 -6.52
C SER A 143 -14.48 -16.40 -7.00
N ALA A 144 -13.68 -15.37 -6.69
CA ALA A 144 -12.30 -15.25 -7.14
C ALA A 144 -11.30 -15.96 -6.22
N LEU A 145 -11.60 -16.02 -4.90
CA LEU A 145 -10.76 -16.68 -3.91
C LEU A 145 -10.70 -18.19 -4.16
N ASN A 146 -9.48 -18.74 -4.20
CA ASN A 146 -9.23 -20.15 -4.46
C ASN A 146 -7.96 -20.63 -3.73
N PRO A 147 -7.65 -21.94 -3.72
CA PRO A 147 -6.49 -22.46 -2.99
C PRO A 147 -5.11 -21.94 -3.41
N LYS A 148 -5.00 -21.19 -4.51
CA LYS A 148 -3.76 -20.51 -4.92
C LYS A 148 -3.70 -19.07 -4.41
N THR A 149 -4.79 -18.53 -3.87
CA THR A 149 -4.82 -17.16 -3.36
C THR A 149 -3.97 -17.06 -2.11
N LYS A 150 -2.88 -16.31 -2.19
CA LYS A 150 -1.94 -16.07 -1.10
C LYS A 150 -2.10 -14.69 -0.49
N MET A 151 -2.56 -13.73 -1.29
CA MET A 151 -2.60 -12.32 -0.89
C MET A 151 -3.80 -11.60 -1.51
N VAL A 152 -4.36 -10.67 -0.74
CA VAL A 152 -5.33 -9.68 -1.23
C VAL A 152 -4.77 -8.29 -0.96
N ILE A 153 -4.66 -7.45 -1.98
CA ILE A 153 -4.20 -6.06 -1.85
C ILE A 153 -5.40 -5.12 -1.88
N ILE A 154 -5.52 -4.29 -0.87
CA ILE A 154 -6.52 -3.22 -0.77
C ILE A 154 -5.79 -1.87 -0.71
N ASN A 155 -6.19 -0.96 -1.59
CA ASN A 155 -5.73 0.43 -1.58
C ASN A 155 -6.92 1.35 -1.29
N THR A 156 -6.89 2.05 -0.15
CA THR A 156 -7.99 2.95 0.27
C THR A 156 -7.44 4.16 1.05
N PRO A 157 -7.67 5.40 0.56
CA PRO A 157 -8.35 5.77 -0.70
C PRO A 157 -7.70 5.12 -1.93
N ASN A 158 -8.51 4.72 -2.90
CA ASN A 158 -8.07 3.91 -4.03
C ASN A 158 -7.46 4.75 -5.15
N ASN A 159 -6.37 4.30 -5.72
CA ASN A 159 -5.84 4.77 -7.00
C ASN A 159 -6.22 3.75 -8.08
N PRO A 160 -6.97 4.13 -9.16
CA PRO A 160 -7.23 5.50 -9.60
C PRO A 160 -8.61 6.09 -9.25
N THR A 161 -9.51 5.36 -8.58
CA THR A 161 -10.93 5.76 -8.47
C THR A 161 -11.18 6.86 -7.45
N GLY A 162 -10.29 7.05 -6.47
CA GLY A 162 -10.46 7.99 -5.36
C GLY A 162 -11.48 7.54 -4.30
N VAL A 163 -12.10 6.38 -4.46
CA VAL A 163 -13.08 5.89 -3.48
C VAL A 163 -12.43 5.43 -2.19
N ILE A 164 -13.19 5.51 -1.12
CA ILE A 164 -12.84 5.03 0.21
C ILE A 164 -13.67 3.78 0.49
N TYR A 165 -13.04 2.74 1.02
CA TYR A 165 -13.74 1.56 1.52
C TYR A 165 -14.11 1.75 2.99
N PRO A 166 -15.41 1.68 3.36
CA PRO A 166 -15.85 1.77 4.75
C PRO A 166 -15.29 0.61 5.60
N GLN A 167 -15.14 0.84 6.91
CA GLN A 167 -14.69 -0.22 7.82
C GLN A 167 -15.55 -1.47 7.73
N GLN A 168 -16.87 -1.31 7.66
CA GLN A 168 -17.79 -2.44 7.54
C GLN A 168 -17.46 -3.34 6.33
N SER A 169 -17.19 -2.78 5.16
CA SER A 169 -16.86 -3.57 3.95
C SER A 169 -15.53 -4.31 4.11
N LEU A 170 -14.56 -3.70 4.79
CA LEU A 170 -13.28 -4.36 5.10
C LEU A 170 -13.46 -5.49 6.11
N ASP A 171 -14.31 -5.30 7.12
CA ASP A 171 -14.61 -6.31 8.13
C ASP A 171 -15.32 -7.53 7.50
N GLU A 172 -16.27 -7.28 6.61
CA GLU A 172 -16.97 -8.31 5.84
C GLU A 172 -16.01 -9.09 4.93
N LEU A 173 -15.10 -8.39 4.25
CA LEU A 173 -14.01 -9.02 3.49
C LEU A 173 -13.10 -9.85 4.40
N GLY A 174 -12.74 -9.33 5.58
CA GLY A 174 -11.94 -10.05 6.57
C GLY A 174 -12.64 -11.31 7.09
N VAL A 175 -13.97 -11.31 7.25
CA VAL A 175 -14.77 -12.50 7.57
C VAL A 175 -14.66 -13.53 6.45
N LEU A 176 -14.92 -13.13 5.22
CA LEU A 176 -14.84 -13.99 4.04
C LEU A 176 -13.45 -14.63 3.90
N ILE A 177 -12.37 -13.84 4.04
CA ILE A 177 -10.99 -14.36 3.99
C ILE A 177 -10.78 -15.44 5.06
N ARG A 178 -11.19 -15.20 6.32
CA ARG A 178 -11.06 -16.20 7.40
C ARG A 178 -11.81 -17.52 7.13
N GLU A 179 -12.95 -17.45 6.46
CA GLU A 179 -13.69 -18.65 6.04
C GLU A 179 -12.90 -19.42 4.96
N LYS A 180 -12.36 -18.72 3.97
CA LYS A 180 -11.53 -19.32 2.92
C LYS A 180 -10.19 -19.87 3.44
N GLU A 181 -9.57 -19.23 4.41
CA GLU A 181 -8.38 -19.77 5.09
C GLU A 181 -8.65 -21.14 5.74
N LYS A 182 -9.81 -21.29 6.38
CA LYS A 182 -10.22 -22.58 6.96
C LYS A 182 -10.49 -23.62 5.87
N GLU A 183 -11.13 -23.21 4.78
CA GLU A 183 -11.42 -24.07 3.64
C GLU A 183 -10.14 -24.55 2.94
N PHE A 184 -9.19 -23.64 2.69
CA PHE A 184 -7.97 -23.93 1.93
C PHE A 184 -6.83 -24.46 2.79
N GLY A 185 -6.89 -24.28 4.12
CA GLY A 185 -5.90 -24.80 5.07
C GLY A 185 -4.60 -23.99 5.13
N HIS A 186 -4.59 -22.75 4.65
CA HIS A 186 -3.44 -21.83 4.72
C HIS A 186 -3.88 -20.38 4.90
N PRO A 187 -3.03 -19.48 5.46
CA PRO A 187 -3.35 -18.07 5.61
C PRO A 187 -3.37 -17.35 4.26
N ILE A 188 -4.26 -16.35 4.18
CA ILE A 188 -4.33 -15.37 3.09
C ILE A 188 -3.98 -14.00 3.67
N ILE A 189 -2.94 -13.37 3.16
CA ILE A 189 -2.45 -12.11 3.72
C ILE A 189 -3.22 -10.93 3.14
N LEU A 190 -3.88 -10.15 3.99
CA LEU A 190 -4.57 -8.93 3.60
C LEU A 190 -3.61 -7.74 3.69
N VAL A 191 -3.23 -7.17 2.55
CA VAL A 191 -2.25 -6.09 2.46
C VAL A 191 -2.94 -4.77 2.21
N ALA A 192 -2.72 -3.80 3.10
CA ALA A 192 -3.10 -2.41 2.89
C ALA A 192 -1.97 -1.67 2.17
N ASP A 193 -2.21 -1.20 0.95
CA ASP A 193 -1.42 -0.13 0.33
C ASP A 193 -2.03 1.20 0.75
N ASP A 194 -1.44 1.83 1.78
CA ASP A 194 -2.08 2.88 2.58
C ASP A 194 -1.40 4.25 2.42
N ILE A 195 -0.95 4.56 1.20
CA ILE A 195 -0.22 5.80 0.90
C ILE A 195 -1.11 7.05 0.90
N TYR A 196 -2.41 6.90 0.65
CA TYR A 196 -3.37 8.02 0.55
C TYR A 196 -4.20 8.25 1.80
N ARG A 197 -3.95 7.52 2.90
CA ARG A 197 -4.75 7.53 4.13
C ARG A 197 -5.04 8.94 4.67
N ARG A 198 -4.12 9.89 4.49
CA ARG A 198 -4.27 11.27 4.96
C ARG A 198 -4.85 12.24 3.93
N LEU A 199 -5.15 11.74 2.72
CA LEU A 199 -5.77 12.51 1.64
C LEU A 199 -7.27 12.21 1.55
N ILE A 200 -7.98 12.49 2.63
CA ILE A 200 -9.42 12.28 2.76
C ILE A 200 -10.10 13.64 2.94
N PHE A 201 -11.16 13.84 2.19
CA PHE A 201 -11.90 15.10 2.13
C PHE A 201 -13.31 14.91 2.68
N ASP A 202 -14.05 16.02 2.84
CA ASP A 202 -15.47 16.06 3.18
C ASP A 202 -15.86 15.41 4.52
N GLY A 203 -14.89 15.31 5.46
CA GLY A 203 -15.11 14.69 6.76
C GLY A 203 -15.36 13.18 6.73
N LEU A 204 -15.02 12.54 5.60
CA LEU A 204 -15.10 11.09 5.47
C LEU A 204 -13.98 10.40 6.25
N THR A 205 -14.16 9.12 6.52
CA THR A 205 -13.14 8.26 7.15
C THR A 205 -12.94 6.99 6.32
N SER A 206 -11.67 6.62 6.07
CA SER A 206 -11.34 5.33 5.47
C SER A 206 -11.35 4.23 6.52
N GLY A 207 -11.78 3.06 6.12
CA GLY A 207 -11.58 1.86 6.93
C GLY A 207 -10.10 1.51 7.08
N ASP A 208 -9.80 0.64 8.02
CA ASP A 208 -8.46 0.18 8.35
C ASP A 208 -8.37 -1.34 8.21
N VAL A 209 -7.57 -1.78 7.27
CA VAL A 209 -7.35 -3.21 6.98
C VAL A 209 -6.79 -3.96 8.18
N LEU A 210 -5.93 -3.32 8.99
CA LEU A 210 -5.33 -3.95 10.17
C LEU A 210 -6.35 -4.33 11.24
N LEU A 211 -7.52 -3.67 11.27
CA LEU A 211 -8.60 -3.96 12.20
C LEU A 211 -9.51 -5.10 11.72
N SER A 212 -9.47 -5.42 10.42
CA SER A 212 -10.41 -6.35 9.78
C SER A 212 -9.92 -7.78 9.74
N HIS A 213 -8.60 -8.01 9.77
CA HIS A 213 -8.01 -9.33 9.62
C HIS A 213 -6.69 -9.47 10.38
N SER A 214 -6.48 -10.63 11.06
CA SER A 214 -5.27 -10.88 11.87
C SER A 214 -4.00 -11.11 11.03
N HIS A 215 -4.15 -11.70 9.82
CA HIS A 215 -3.04 -11.85 8.88
C HIS A 215 -3.00 -10.64 7.93
N SER A 216 -2.71 -9.47 8.48
CA SER A 216 -2.68 -8.23 7.71
C SER A 216 -1.33 -7.51 7.81
N ILE A 217 -1.00 -6.81 6.74
CA ILE A 217 0.21 -6.00 6.63
C ILE A 217 -0.19 -4.63 6.08
N ARG A 218 0.30 -3.56 6.69
CA ARG A 218 0.21 -2.20 6.12
C ARG A 218 1.52 -1.82 5.47
N VAL A 219 1.43 -1.33 4.24
CA VAL A 219 2.53 -0.69 3.52
C VAL A 219 2.20 0.79 3.40
N HIS A 220 3.12 1.64 3.80
CA HIS A 220 2.95 3.09 3.87
C HIS A 220 4.22 3.82 3.44
N SER A 221 4.10 5.06 2.94
CA SER A 221 5.23 5.92 2.59
C SER A 221 4.95 7.40 2.86
#